data_3fb6023e2f1b7a044334b517337493a5
#
_entry.id   3fb6023e2f1b7a044334b517337493a5
#
_cell.length_a   1.000
_cell.length_b   1.000
_cell.length_c   1.000
_cell.angle_alpha   90.00
_cell.angle_beta   90.00
_cell.angle_gamma   90.00
#
_symmetry.space_group_name_H-M   'P 1'
#
loop_
_entity.id
_entity.type
_entity.pdbx_description
1 polymer ?
#
loop_
_entity_poly.entity_id
_entity_poly.type
_entity_poly.pdbx_seq_one_letter_code
_entity_poly.pdbx_strand_id
1 'polypeptide(L)'
;MIDNIDKYDVVIGYGIGENYYKLRNVLKKLKIFDYVADRKCNCTDEKKFDGYDIISIEKIYDMENVLIIVIPDRDDIFDTIKKTYLCDVISIYDILNYKKCITGIQLRQEYNGIYEDVFNNKIVFDSTIPDNVRIKFTGKNAIVYIGENINILGYIDIVIDDEGYCKLGNGSFIGEADVFVAHAKLIIGKDCLLAYGITLRTHDGHHIFDATTKKRINSPKDVIVGDKVWIGHNVALLPGANIGNGSILGYGAVTSSQFGENKLIAGCPARVRRDNIIWSRDNTGWFDRNSINECLDQSALGYYEKIKEN
;
A
#
# COMPACT_ATOMS: atom_id res chain seq x y z
N MET A 1 -1.35 -8.36 25.57
CA MET A 1 -2.27 -7.20 25.60
C MET A 1 -3.73 -7.62 25.84
N ILE A 2 -4.17 -8.77 25.35
CA ILE A 2 -5.48 -9.37 25.72
C ILE A 2 -5.53 -9.72 27.21
N ASP A 3 -4.39 -10.07 27.81
CA ASP A 3 -4.25 -10.44 29.22
C ASP A 3 -4.66 -9.37 30.24
N ASN A 4 -4.94 -8.14 29.79
CA ASN A 4 -5.35 -7.05 30.68
C ASN A 4 -6.86 -6.71 30.59
N ILE A 5 -7.63 -7.38 29.76
CA ILE A 5 -9.07 -7.11 29.60
C ILE A 5 -9.84 -7.74 30.77
N ASP A 6 -9.39 -8.88 31.28
CA ASP A 6 -10.02 -9.63 32.36
C ASP A 6 -10.09 -8.90 33.73
N LYS A 7 -9.42 -7.76 33.86
CA LYS A 7 -9.49 -6.91 35.05
C LYS A 7 -10.73 -6.01 35.09
N TYR A 8 -11.47 -5.89 33.98
CA TYR A 8 -12.70 -5.10 33.91
C TYR A 8 -13.93 -6.00 34.08
N ASP A 9 -14.93 -5.46 34.78
CA ASP A 9 -16.19 -6.18 35.01
C ASP A 9 -17.10 -6.11 33.78
N VAL A 10 -16.93 -5.05 32.96
CA VAL A 10 -17.72 -4.84 31.75
C VAL A 10 -16.82 -4.33 30.61
N VAL A 11 -16.93 -4.96 29.46
CA VAL A 11 -16.24 -4.56 28.23
C VAL A 11 -17.26 -4.18 27.15
N ILE A 12 -17.18 -2.96 26.66
CA ILE A 12 -18.13 -2.39 25.68
C ILE A 12 -17.44 -2.12 24.37
N GLY A 13 -17.92 -2.73 23.27
CA GLY A 13 -17.51 -2.37 21.91
C GLY A 13 -18.28 -1.13 21.43
N TYR A 14 -17.60 -0.01 21.20
CA TYR A 14 -18.22 1.23 20.74
C TYR A 14 -18.00 1.45 19.25
N GLY A 15 -19.08 1.66 18.51
CA GLY A 15 -19.07 1.98 17.07
C GLY A 15 -19.26 0.75 16.17
N ILE A 16 -20.51 0.45 15.82
CA ILE A 16 -20.93 -0.67 14.96
C ILE A 16 -21.12 -0.26 13.49
N GLY A 17 -20.29 0.69 13.01
CA GLY A 17 -20.29 1.15 11.63
C GLY A 17 -19.44 0.30 10.69
N GLU A 18 -18.97 0.93 9.60
CA GLU A 18 -18.22 0.26 8.53
C GLU A 18 -17.00 -0.53 9.02
N ASN A 19 -16.24 0.02 9.97
CA ASN A 19 -15.05 -0.66 10.49
C ASN A 19 -15.39 -1.89 11.33
N TYR A 20 -16.54 -1.89 12.01
CA TYR A 20 -17.03 -3.12 12.66
C TYR A 20 -17.22 -4.24 11.64
N TYR A 21 -17.86 -3.95 10.51
CA TYR A 21 -18.07 -4.96 9.46
C TYR A 21 -16.78 -5.48 8.85
N LYS A 22 -15.77 -4.61 8.69
CA LYS A 22 -14.43 -5.04 8.25
C LYS A 22 -13.79 -6.01 9.26
N LEU A 23 -13.93 -5.75 10.54
CA LEU A 23 -13.36 -6.55 11.64
C LEU A 23 -14.28 -7.70 12.10
N ARG A 24 -15.50 -7.81 11.59
CA ARG A 24 -16.56 -8.67 12.11
C ARG A 24 -16.12 -10.10 12.43
N ASN A 25 -15.39 -10.74 11.52
CA ASN A 25 -14.94 -12.10 11.69
C ASN A 25 -13.89 -12.24 12.82
N VAL A 26 -13.05 -11.23 12.98
CA VAL A 26 -12.04 -11.17 14.04
C VAL A 26 -12.72 -10.94 15.39
N LEU A 27 -13.62 -9.96 15.46
CA LEU A 27 -14.36 -9.63 16.69
C LEU A 27 -15.20 -10.80 17.18
N LYS A 28 -15.88 -11.54 16.28
CA LYS A 28 -16.62 -12.76 16.62
C LYS A 28 -15.75 -13.89 17.18
N LYS A 29 -14.49 -14.00 16.73
CA LYS A 29 -13.55 -14.99 17.27
C LYS A 29 -13.03 -14.59 18.65
N LEU A 30 -12.77 -13.30 18.84
CA LEU A 30 -12.24 -12.78 20.10
C LEU A 30 -13.24 -12.84 21.24
N LYS A 31 -14.55 -12.65 20.98
CA LYS A 31 -15.64 -12.67 21.98
C LYS A 31 -15.33 -11.80 23.22
N ILE A 32 -14.76 -10.63 23.00
CA ILE A 32 -14.26 -9.76 24.07
C ILE A 32 -15.28 -8.74 24.58
N PHE A 33 -16.43 -8.60 23.95
CA PHE A 33 -17.45 -7.62 24.36
C PHE A 33 -18.57 -8.29 25.17
N ASP A 34 -18.99 -7.62 26.22
CA ASP A 34 -20.26 -7.95 26.94
C ASP A 34 -21.42 -7.25 26.26
N TYR A 35 -21.19 -6.01 25.83
CA TYR A 35 -22.16 -5.15 25.16
C TYR A 35 -21.55 -4.45 23.95
N VAL A 36 -22.44 -3.95 23.08
CA VAL A 36 -22.07 -2.99 22.04
C VAL A 36 -22.90 -1.71 22.18
N ALA A 37 -22.28 -0.58 21.84
CA ALA A 37 -22.93 0.73 21.87
C ALA A 37 -22.59 1.52 20.59
N ASP A 38 -23.55 2.32 20.09
CA ASP A 38 -23.34 3.27 18.98
C ASP A 38 -24.37 4.39 19.08
N ARG A 39 -24.04 5.60 18.65
CA ARG A 39 -24.97 6.72 18.62
C ARG A 39 -26.22 6.43 17.79
N LYS A 40 -26.11 5.61 16.77
CA LYS A 40 -27.23 5.21 15.90
C LYS A 40 -28.17 4.19 16.55
N CYS A 41 -27.68 3.42 17.53
CA CYS A 41 -28.49 2.39 18.19
C CYS A 41 -29.54 2.94 19.13
N ASN A 42 -29.44 4.18 19.58
CA ASN A 42 -30.48 4.82 20.37
C ASN A 42 -31.80 5.02 19.61
N CYS A 43 -31.80 4.79 18.28
CA CYS A 43 -32.95 4.98 17.39
C CYS A 43 -33.54 3.66 16.85
N THR A 44 -33.03 2.51 17.25
CA THR A 44 -33.50 1.18 16.75
C THR A 44 -34.14 0.37 17.86
N ASP A 45 -35.23 -0.32 17.53
CA ASP A 45 -35.90 -1.29 18.42
C ASP A 45 -35.12 -2.61 18.55
N GLU A 46 -33.99 -2.75 17.86
CA GLU A 46 -33.14 -3.95 17.93
C GLU A 46 -32.40 -4.01 19.26
N LYS A 47 -32.64 -5.10 20.00
CA LYS A 47 -31.99 -5.37 21.29
C LYS A 47 -30.63 -6.06 21.19
N LYS A 48 -30.29 -6.60 20.00
CA LYS A 48 -29.04 -7.34 19.77
C LYS A 48 -28.40 -7.01 18.43
N PHE A 49 -27.08 -6.95 18.43
CA PHE A 49 -26.26 -6.82 17.24
C PHE A 49 -25.15 -7.87 17.25
N ASP A 50 -25.10 -8.73 16.24
CA ASP A 50 -24.14 -9.84 16.12
C ASP A 50 -24.05 -10.78 17.34
N GLY A 51 -25.14 -10.89 18.10
CA GLY A 51 -25.20 -11.70 19.32
C GLY A 51 -24.90 -10.95 20.61
N TYR A 52 -24.37 -9.72 20.51
CA TYR A 52 -24.14 -8.83 21.65
C TYR A 52 -25.40 -8.03 21.97
N ASP A 53 -25.67 -7.81 23.24
CA ASP A 53 -26.75 -6.92 23.67
C ASP A 53 -26.33 -5.46 23.38
N ILE A 54 -27.26 -4.68 22.80
CA ILE A 54 -27.07 -3.26 22.56
C ILE A 54 -27.45 -2.50 23.81
N ILE A 55 -26.56 -1.60 24.26
CA ILE A 55 -26.86 -0.69 25.36
C ILE A 55 -26.88 0.76 24.87
N SER A 56 -27.71 1.58 25.53
CA SER A 56 -27.69 3.01 25.26
C SER A 56 -26.42 3.65 25.85
N ILE A 57 -25.98 4.72 25.22
CA ILE A 57 -24.78 5.46 25.63
C ILE A 57 -24.93 5.98 27.06
N GLU A 58 -26.14 6.38 27.46
CA GLU A 58 -26.44 6.90 28.80
C GLU A 58 -26.21 5.85 29.89
N LYS A 59 -26.47 4.58 29.63
CA LYS A 59 -26.27 3.51 30.59
C LYS A 59 -24.81 3.27 30.97
N ILE A 60 -23.87 3.68 30.12
CA ILE A 60 -22.44 3.52 30.39
C ILE A 60 -22.02 4.38 31.61
N TYR A 61 -22.67 5.51 31.84
CA TYR A 61 -22.36 6.38 32.99
C TYR A 61 -22.68 5.77 34.34
N ASP A 62 -23.59 4.79 34.38
CA ASP A 62 -24.02 4.12 35.61
C ASP A 62 -23.23 2.84 35.89
N MET A 63 -22.27 2.49 35.06
CA MET A 63 -21.46 1.28 35.19
C MET A 63 -20.12 1.57 35.87
N GLU A 64 -19.66 0.67 36.70
CA GLU A 64 -18.36 0.71 37.35
C GLU A 64 -17.37 -0.24 36.67
N ASN A 65 -16.07 0.04 36.78
CA ASN A 65 -14.98 -0.79 36.27
C ASN A 65 -15.15 -1.20 34.79
N VAL A 66 -15.45 -0.23 33.94
CA VAL A 66 -15.76 -0.42 32.51
C VAL A 66 -14.53 -0.17 31.65
N LEU A 67 -14.35 -1.00 30.62
CA LEU A 67 -13.46 -0.76 29.49
C LEU A 67 -14.30 -0.47 28.25
N ILE A 68 -14.07 0.68 27.59
CA ILE A 68 -14.63 0.96 26.27
C ILE A 68 -13.57 0.68 25.21
N ILE A 69 -13.90 -0.21 24.27
CA ILE A 69 -13.08 -0.51 23.10
C ILE A 69 -13.67 0.22 21.89
N VAL A 70 -12.97 1.25 21.41
CA VAL A 70 -13.40 2.04 20.26
C VAL A 70 -13.03 1.32 18.97
N ILE A 71 -14.02 1.02 18.12
CA ILE A 71 -13.88 0.27 16.87
C ILE A 71 -13.60 1.19 15.66
N PRO A 72 -14.18 2.41 15.55
CA PRO A 72 -13.87 3.33 14.47
C PRO A 72 -12.38 3.70 14.42
N ASP A 73 -11.81 3.67 13.21
CA ASP A 73 -10.44 4.14 12.94
C ASP A 73 -10.45 5.67 12.69
N ARG A 74 -10.78 6.43 13.74
CA ARG A 74 -10.88 7.90 13.70
C ARG A 74 -10.48 8.47 15.05
N ASP A 75 -9.38 9.22 15.05
CA ASP A 75 -8.83 9.82 16.28
C ASP A 75 -9.81 10.78 16.95
N ASP A 76 -10.60 11.53 16.17
CA ASP A 76 -11.62 12.45 16.70
C ASP A 76 -12.74 11.73 17.46
N ILE A 77 -13.14 10.54 17.04
CA ILE A 77 -14.10 9.71 17.77
C ILE A 77 -13.46 9.16 19.05
N PHE A 78 -12.24 8.62 18.95
CA PHE A 78 -11.51 8.10 20.09
C PHE A 78 -11.33 9.17 21.19
N ASP A 79 -10.83 10.35 20.80
CA ASP A 79 -10.64 11.46 21.70
C ASP A 79 -11.95 11.96 22.33
N THR A 80 -13.05 11.97 21.56
CA THR A 80 -14.35 12.34 22.05
C THR A 80 -14.83 11.36 23.10
N ILE A 81 -14.74 10.06 22.87
CA ILE A 81 -15.14 9.01 23.82
C ILE A 81 -14.31 9.09 25.09
N LYS A 82 -12.98 9.21 24.95
CA LYS A 82 -12.06 9.34 26.06
C LYS A 82 -12.30 10.57 26.95
N LYS A 83 -12.76 11.67 26.36
CA LYS A 83 -13.14 12.88 27.13
C LYS A 83 -14.51 12.79 27.76
N THR A 84 -15.40 11.98 27.18
CA THR A 84 -16.80 11.89 27.59
C THR A 84 -16.99 10.95 28.80
N TYR A 85 -16.25 9.84 28.84
CA TYR A 85 -16.42 8.83 29.86
C TYR A 85 -15.23 8.79 30.85
N LEU A 86 -15.54 8.63 32.12
CA LEU A 86 -14.55 8.50 33.22
C LEU A 86 -14.14 7.02 33.42
N CYS A 87 -13.82 6.32 32.33
CA CYS A 87 -13.37 4.96 32.35
C CYS A 87 -12.20 4.76 31.39
N ASP A 88 -11.60 3.58 31.40
CA ASP A 88 -10.53 3.25 30.47
C ASP A 88 -11.08 3.12 29.05
N VAL A 89 -10.42 3.77 28.09
CA VAL A 89 -10.77 3.77 26.66
C VAL A 89 -9.56 3.36 25.85
N ILE A 90 -9.70 2.32 25.05
CA ILE A 90 -8.64 1.85 24.14
C ILE A 90 -9.17 1.65 22.73
N SER A 91 -8.29 1.70 21.76
CA SER A 91 -8.64 1.38 20.37
C SER A 91 -8.62 -0.13 20.15
N ILE A 92 -9.56 -0.66 19.37
CA ILE A 92 -9.53 -2.06 18.93
C ILE A 92 -8.24 -2.37 18.15
N TYR A 93 -7.69 -1.40 17.43
CA TYR A 93 -6.47 -1.55 16.66
C TYR A 93 -5.23 -1.71 17.56
N ASP A 94 -5.23 -1.10 18.75
CA ASP A 94 -4.18 -1.33 19.75
C ASP A 94 -4.23 -2.76 20.30
N ILE A 95 -5.42 -3.28 20.55
CA ILE A 95 -5.62 -4.67 20.99
C ILE A 95 -5.12 -5.65 19.92
N LEU A 96 -5.46 -5.39 18.68
CA LEU A 96 -5.08 -6.24 17.54
C LEU A 96 -3.63 -6.04 17.08
N ASN A 97 -2.90 -5.11 17.73
CA ASN A 97 -1.57 -4.68 17.29
C ASN A 97 -1.54 -4.28 15.80
N TYR A 98 -2.64 -3.69 15.32
CA TYR A 98 -2.78 -3.28 13.94
C TYR A 98 -2.11 -1.94 13.69
N LYS A 99 -1.26 -1.88 12.69
CA LYS A 99 -0.61 -0.65 12.24
C LYS A 99 -1.18 -0.26 10.88
N LYS A 100 -1.94 0.81 10.84
CA LYS A 100 -2.49 1.36 9.59
C LYS A 100 -1.41 1.78 8.59
N CYS A 101 -0.30 2.31 9.12
CA CYS A 101 0.88 2.66 8.35
C CYS A 101 2.09 2.06 9.03
N ILE A 102 2.92 1.36 8.28
CA ILE A 102 4.15 0.76 8.77
C ILE A 102 5.34 1.26 7.95
N THR A 103 6.43 1.56 8.63
CA THR A 103 7.66 2.08 8.02
C THR A 103 8.75 1.03 7.94
N GLY A 104 9.75 1.24 7.08
CA GLY A 104 10.92 0.37 6.99
C GLY A 104 11.68 0.24 8.32
N ILE A 105 11.74 1.33 9.11
CA ILE A 105 12.34 1.31 10.47
C ILE A 105 11.59 0.31 11.36
N GLN A 106 10.27 0.41 11.42
CA GLN A 106 9.44 -0.48 12.25
C GLN A 106 9.55 -1.93 11.78
N LEU A 107 9.56 -2.17 10.47
CA LEU A 107 9.71 -3.52 9.92
C LEU A 107 11.02 -4.17 10.39
N ARG A 108 12.15 -3.46 10.32
CA ARG A 108 13.43 -3.99 10.79
C ARG A 108 13.52 -4.19 12.29
N GLN A 109 12.93 -3.28 13.06
CA GLN A 109 13.03 -3.31 14.54
C GLN A 109 12.08 -4.33 15.19
N GLU A 110 10.90 -4.53 14.61
CA GLU A 110 9.82 -5.25 15.26
C GLU A 110 9.53 -6.61 14.61
N TYR A 111 9.98 -6.83 13.37
CA TYR A 111 9.63 -8.02 12.59
C TYR A 111 10.87 -8.66 11.95
N ASN A 112 10.81 -9.96 11.76
CA ASN A 112 11.90 -10.77 11.15
C ASN A 112 11.48 -11.23 9.74
N GLY A 113 11.58 -10.33 8.76
CA GLY A 113 11.36 -10.64 7.34
C GLY A 113 9.91 -10.74 6.91
N ILE A 114 8.95 -10.90 7.83
CA ILE A 114 7.52 -10.99 7.51
C ILE A 114 6.71 -10.20 8.53
N TYR A 115 5.85 -9.32 8.04
CA TYR A 115 4.77 -8.71 8.78
C TYR A 115 3.43 -9.28 8.28
N GLU A 116 2.53 -9.58 9.19
CA GLU A 116 1.15 -9.99 8.87
C GLU A 116 0.19 -9.36 9.88
N ASP A 117 -0.93 -8.80 9.40
CA ASP A 117 -1.95 -8.21 10.22
C ASP A 117 -3.24 -9.07 10.29
N VAL A 118 -4.18 -8.61 11.10
CA VAL A 118 -5.47 -9.29 11.34
C VAL A 118 -6.40 -9.33 10.12
N PHE A 119 -6.11 -8.52 9.09
CA PHE A 119 -6.83 -8.49 7.83
C PHE A 119 -6.19 -9.39 6.77
N ASN A 120 -5.18 -10.18 7.16
CA ASN A 120 -4.39 -11.03 6.28
C ASN A 120 -3.58 -10.21 5.24
N ASN A 121 -3.20 -8.97 5.60
CA ASN A 121 -2.24 -8.21 4.82
C ASN A 121 -0.82 -8.63 5.21
N LYS A 122 0.07 -8.72 4.20
CA LYS A 122 1.44 -9.21 4.40
C LYS A 122 2.46 -8.27 3.79
N ILE A 123 3.59 -8.11 4.48
CA ILE A 123 4.81 -7.52 3.92
C ILE A 123 5.91 -8.56 4.04
N VAL A 124 6.55 -8.87 2.93
CA VAL A 124 7.75 -9.73 2.88
C VAL A 124 8.94 -8.86 2.52
N PHE A 125 9.97 -8.89 3.34
CA PHE A 125 11.14 -8.02 3.21
C PHE A 125 12.39 -8.72 3.78
N ASP A 126 13.55 -8.14 3.58
CA ASP A 126 14.78 -8.57 4.23
C ASP A 126 15.37 -7.48 5.14
N SER A 127 16.53 -7.77 5.76
CA SER A 127 17.21 -6.86 6.68
C SER A 127 17.72 -5.58 6.01
N THR A 128 17.76 -5.50 4.69
CA THR A 128 18.23 -4.34 3.90
C THR A 128 17.11 -3.35 3.56
N ILE A 129 15.88 -3.58 4.03
CA ILE A 129 14.76 -2.67 3.76
C ILE A 129 15.07 -1.23 4.19
N PRO A 130 14.93 -0.22 3.31
CA PRO A 130 15.23 1.17 3.63
C PRO A 130 14.25 1.78 4.65
N ASP A 131 14.71 2.78 5.42
CA ASP A 131 13.94 3.48 6.44
C ASP A 131 12.72 4.21 5.89
N ASN A 132 12.88 4.79 4.72
CA ASN A 132 11.93 5.68 4.05
C ASN A 132 10.93 4.95 3.15
N VAL A 133 10.73 3.66 3.35
CA VAL A 133 9.55 2.92 2.89
C VAL A 133 8.39 3.19 3.84
N ARG A 134 7.23 3.57 3.29
CA ARG A 134 5.98 3.69 4.04
C ARG A 134 4.90 2.86 3.34
N ILE A 135 4.23 1.98 4.10
CA ILE A 135 3.19 1.10 3.57
C ILE A 135 1.92 1.33 4.38
N LYS A 136 0.83 1.67 3.71
CA LYS A 136 -0.48 1.89 4.29
C LYS A 136 -1.48 0.90 3.70
N PHE A 137 -1.99 0.02 4.55
CA PHE A 137 -3.10 -0.85 4.19
C PHE A 137 -4.43 -0.14 4.39
N THR A 138 -5.30 -0.20 3.38
CA THR A 138 -6.67 0.35 3.42
C THR A 138 -7.73 -0.74 3.25
N GLY A 139 -7.30 -1.95 2.89
CA GLY A 139 -8.15 -3.13 2.70
C GLY A 139 -7.57 -4.39 3.36
N LYS A 140 -7.88 -5.54 2.80
CA LYS A 140 -7.51 -6.89 3.29
C LYS A 140 -6.91 -7.76 2.21
N ASN A 141 -6.21 -8.83 2.63
CA ASN A 141 -5.57 -9.81 1.73
C ASN A 141 -4.56 -9.18 0.78
N ALA A 142 -3.98 -8.03 1.13
CA ALA A 142 -2.98 -7.35 0.33
C ALA A 142 -1.57 -7.87 0.63
N ILE A 143 -0.70 -7.90 -0.39
CA ILE A 143 0.68 -8.38 -0.24
C ILE A 143 1.64 -7.35 -0.80
N VAL A 144 2.64 -6.99 -0.01
CA VAL A 144 3.78 -6.17 -0.44
C VAL A 144 5.05 -7.00 -0.31
N TYR A 145 5.80 -7.11 -1.39
CA TYR A 145 7.12 -7.74 -1.43
C TYR A 145 8.18 -6.68 -1.72
N ILE A 146 9.12 -6.51 -0.80
CA ILE A 146 10.26 -5.61 -0.92
C ILE A 146 11.52 -6.47 -1.13
N GLY A 147 12.11 -6.35 -2.30
CA GLY A 147 13.32 -7.10 -2.66
C GLY A 147 14.57 -6.63 -1.91
N GLU A 148 15.64 -7.39 -2.09
CA GLU A 148 16.95 -7.13 -1.49
C GLU A 148 17.67 -5.97 -2.19
N ASN A 149 18.54 -5.27 -1.43
CA ASN A 149 19.42 -4.23 -1.95
C ASN A 149 18.69 -3.10 -2.69
N ILE A 150 17.49 -2.76 -2.25
CA ILE A 150 16.76 -1.59 -2.74
C ILE A 150 17.36 -0.34 -2.10
N ASN A 151 17.63 0.67 -2.92
CA ASN A 151 18.10 1.97 -2.46
C ASN A 151 17.02 3.03 -2.71
N ILE A 152 16.64 3.78 -1.67
CA ILE A 152 15.64 4.85 -1.75
C ILE A 152 16.29 6.14 -1.23
N LEU A 153 16.38 7.19 -2.05
CA LEU A 153 16.92 8.48 -1.64
C LEU A 153 15.90 9.37 -0.94
N GLY A 154 14.74 9.56 -1.54
CA GLY A 154 13.63 10.32 -0.98
C GLY A 154 12.71 9.41 -0.18
N TYR A 155 11.62 8.96 -0.82
CA TYR A 155 10.65 8.05 -0.18
C TYR A 155 9.95 7.15 -1.21
N ILE A 156 9.34 6.09 -0.72
CA ILE A 156 8.28 5.37 -1.42
C ILE A 156 7.07 5.21 -0.50
N ASP A 157 5.93 5.73 -0.94
CA ASP A 157 4.65 5.60 -0.26
C ASP A 157 3.76 4.61 -0.99
N ILE A 158 3.45 3.49 -0.35
CA ILE A 158 2.61 2.42 -0.89
C ILE A 158 1.28 2.43 -0.16
N VAL A 159 0.22 2.86 -0.84
CA VAL A 159 -1.16 2.68 -0.40
C VAL A 159 -1.74 1.48 -1.11
N ILE A 160 -2.11 0.45 -0.34
CA ILE A 160 -2.57 -0.81 -0.91
C ILE A 160 -3.90 -1.22 -0.28
N ASP A 161 -4.87 -1.54 -1.14
CA ASP A 161 -6.24 -1.90 -0.79
C ASP A 161 -6.51 -3.38 -1.10
N ASP A 162 -7.77 -3.79 -0.98
CA ASP A 162 -8.25 -5.16 -1.10
C ASP A 162 -7.55 -5.95 -2.22
N GLU A 163 -7.00 -7.12 -1.84
CA GLU A 163 -6.39 -8.08 -2.77
C GLU A 163 -5.28 -7.51 -3.67
N GLY A 164 -4.73 -6.33 -3.29
CA GLY A 164 -3.63 -5.70 -4.01
C GLY A 164 -2.33 -6.51 -3.85
N TYR A 165 -1.52 -6.56 -4.90
CA TYR A 165 -0.18 -7.12 -4.87
C TYR A 165 0.84 -6.09 -5.36
N CYS A 166 1.82 -5.75 -4.54
CA CYS A 166 2.91 -4.84 -4.88
C CYS A 166 4.25 -5.55 -4.73
N LYS A 167 5.10 -5.49 -5.76
CA LYS A 167 6.45 -6.04 -5.71
C LYS A 167 7.47 -5.02 -6.18
N LEU A 168 8.50 -4.79 -5.37
CA LEU A 168 9.71 -4.08 -5.73
C LEU A 168 10.85 -5.08 -5.91
N GLY A 169 11.42 -5.14 -7.11
CA GLY A 169 12.48 -6.08 -7.46
C GLY A 169 13.84 -5.68 -6.89
N ASN A 170 14.70 -6.69 -6.68
CA ASN A 170 16.02 -6.54 -6.10
C ASN A 170 16.88 -5.51 -6.85
N GLY A 171 17.76 -4.83 -6.14
CA GLY A 171 18.75 -3.92 -6.71
C GLY A 171 18.18 -2.64 -7.31
N SER A 172 16.88 -2.38 -7.17
CA SER A 172 16.25 -1.17 -7.73
C SER A 172 16.60 0.08 -6.93
N PHE A 173 16.70 1.21 -7.65
CA PHE A 173 16.96 2.53 -7.08
C PHE A 173 15.72 3.40 -7.26
N ILE A 174 15.27 4.06 -6.20
CA ILE A 174 14.07 4.88 -6.20
C ILE A 174 14.42 6.26 -5.62
N GLY A 175 14.19 7.34 -6.39
CA GLY A 175 14.23 8.70 -5.90
C GLY A 175 13.01 8.96 -5.02
N GLU A 176 11.83 9.13 -5.65
CA GLU A 176 10.54 9.30 -4.94
C GLU A 176 9.41 8.66 -5.75
N ALA A 177 8.53 7.91 -5.08
CA ALA A 177 7.38 7.29 -5.74
C ALA A 177 6.15 7.22 -4.84
N ASP A 178 5.00 7.53 -5.42
CA ASP A 178 3.67 7.28 -4.87
C ASP A 178 3.02 6.09 -5.58
N VAL A 179 2.63 5.10 -4.82
CA VAL A 179 2.12 3.82 -5.32
C VAL A 179 0.72 3.56 -4.79
N PHE A 180 -0.24 3.31 -5.69
CA PHE A 180 -1.64 3.04 -5.36
C PHE A 180 -2.10 1.73 -6.00
N VAL A 181 -2.38 0.72 -5.17
CA VAL A 181 -2.71 -0.64 -5.62
C VAL A 181 -4.03 -1.11 -5.04
N ALA A 182 -4.92 -1.65 -5.86
CA ALA A 182 -6.16 -2.31 -5.42
C ALA A 182 -6.59 -3.35 -6.46
N HIS A 183 -6.99 -4.54 -6.01
CA HIS A 183 -7.55 -5.63 -6.84
C HIS A 183 -6.71 -5.97 -8.10
N ALA A 184 -5.43 -5.68 -8.10
CA ALA A 184 -4.53 -5.86 -9.23
C ALA A 184 -3.07 -5.94 -8.74
N LYS A 185 -2.14 -6.17 -9.67
CA LYS A 185 -0.71 -6.28 -9.38
C LYS A 185 0.03 -5.03 -9.85
N LEU A 186 0.94 -4.55 -9.01
CA LEU A 186 1.97 -3.62 -9.38
C LEU A 186 3.32 -4.31 -9.21
N ILE A 187 4.06 -4.46 -10.29
CA ILE A 187 5.36 -5.14 -10.28
C ILE A 187 6.41 -4.22 -10.85
N ILE A 188 7.45 -3.93 -10.08
CA ILE A 188 8.71 -3.35 -10.53
C ILE A 188 9.72 -4.48 -10.56
N GLY A 189 10.35 -4.67 -11.71
CA GLY A 189 11.40 -5.66 -11.92
C GLY A 189 12.69 -5.34 -11.17
N LYS A 190 13.72 -6.12 -11.45
CA LYS A 190 15.04 -5.97 -10.84
C LYS A 190 15.83 -4.84 -11.49
N ASP A 191 16.76 -4.27 -10.75
CA ASP A 191 17.73 -3.30 -11.25
C ASP A 191 17.12 -2.08 -11.96
N CYS A 192 15.89 -1.71 -11.61
CA CYS A 192 15.23 -0.52 -12.12
C CYS A 192 15.80 0.77 -11.52
N LEU A 193 15.71 1.86 -12.27
CA LEU A 193 16.05 3.21 -11.84
C LEU A 193 14.80 4.09 -11.94
N LEU A 194 14.22 4.45 -10.81
CA LEU A 194 13.09 5.37 -10.71
C LEU A 194 13.59 6.72 -10.21
N ALA A 195 13.35 7.79 -10.98
CA ALA A 195 13.71 9.16 -10.58
C ALA A 195 12.73 9.70 -9.52
N TYR A 196 12.47 10.99 -9.49
CA TYR A 196 11.61 11.66 -8.52
C TYR A 196 10.23 11.95 -9.09
N GLY A 197 9.21 12.04 -8.20
CA GLY A 197 7.85 12.39 -8.58
C GLY A 197 7.14 11.30 -9.39
N ILE A 198 7.48 10.04 -9.18
CA ILE A 198 6.89 8.91 -9.90
C ILE A 198 5.52 8.57 -9.31
N THR A 199 4.52 8.39 -10.17
CA THR A 199 3.19 7.93 -9.78
C THR A 199 2.87 6.59 -10.46
N LEU A 200 2.55 5.57 -9.66
CA LEU A 200 2.20 4.23 -10.13
C LEU A 200 0.82 3.84 -9.61
N ARG A 201 -0.14 3.56 -10.50
CA ARG A 201 -1.53 3.30 -10.10
C ARG A 201 -2.13 2.13 -10.86
N THR A 202 -2.76 1.20 -10.13
CA THR A 202 -3.54 0.10 -10.72
C THR A 202 -5.03 0.43 -10.88
N HIS A 203 -5.50 1.56 -10.33
CA HIS A 203 -6.90 2.00 -10.33
C HIS A 203 -7.04 3.53 -10.35
N ASP A 204 -8.22 4.04 -10.72
CA ASP A 204 -8.49 5.47 -10.81
C ASP A 204 -9.03 6.11 -9.51
N GLY A 205 -9.26 5.32 -8.46
CA GLY A 205 -9.83 5.77 -7.18
C GLY A 205 -11.36 5.85 -7.17
N HIS A 206 -12.00 6.21 -8.28
CA HIS A 206 -13.45 6.32 -8.41
C HIS A 206 -13.99 5.48 -9.57
N HIS A 207 -15.26 5.06 -9.47
CA HIS A 207 -15.92 4.31 -10.53
C HIS A 207 -16.34 5.22 -11.68
N ILE A 208 -16.03 4.81 -12.90
CA ILE A 208 -16.50 5.47 -14.13
C ILE A 208 -17.46 4.53 -14.84
N PHE A 209 -18.64 5.03 -15.19
CA PHE A 209 -19.68 4.25 -15.86
C PHE A 209 -19.95 4.81 -17.26
N ASP A 210 -20.14 3.92 -18.22
CA ASP A 210 -20.70 4.28 -19.52
C ASP A 210 -22.14 4.78 -19.33
N ALA A 211 -22.43 5.98 -19.81
CA ALA A 211 -23.73 6.62 -19.60
C ALA A 211 -24.89 5.90 -20.30
N THR A 212 -24.62 5.17 -21.38
CA THR A 212 -25.62 4.43 -22.17
C THR A 212 -25.87 3.06 -21.57
N THR A 213 -24.81 2.26 -21.38
CA THR A 213 -24.92 0.87 -20.93
C THR A 213 -25.01 0.73 -19.41
N LYS A 214 -24.73 1.79 -18.65
CA LYS A 214 -24.64 1.82 -17.18
C LYS A 214 -23.60 0.85 -16.61
N LYS A 215 -22.72 0.33 -17.43
CA LYS A 215 -21.65 -0.58 -17.00
C LYS A 215 -20.41 0.19 -16.61
N ARG A 216 -19.71 -0.30 -15.58
CA ARG A 216 -18.40 0.23 -15.17
C ARG A 216 -17.36 -0.04 -16.26
N ILE A 217 -16.56 0.98 -16.61
CA ILE A 217 -15.59 0.92 -17.70
C ILE A 217 -14.12 1.02 -17.24
N ASN A 218 -13.87 1.33 -15.97
CA ASN A 218 -12.54 1.51 -15.41
C ASN A 218 -12.21 0.51 -14.29
N SER A 219 -12.23 -0.77 -14.59
CA SER A 219 -11.75 -1.80 -13.66
C SER A 219 -10.25 -1.64 -13.38
N PRO A 220 -9.76 -1.96 -12.17
CA PRO A 220 -8.35 -2.05 -11.87
C PRO A 220 -7.62 -2.95 -12.88
N LYS A 221 -6.37 -2.60 -13.22
CA LYS A 221 -5.53 -3.36 -14.15
C LYS A 221 -4.10 -3.39 -13.63
N ASP A 222 -3.41 -4.48 -13.92
CA ASP A 222 -2.01 -4.64 -13.56
C ASP A 222 -1.14 -3.54 -14.17
N VAL A 223 -0.13 -3.14 -13.41
CA VAL A 223 0.96 -2.27 -13.86
C VAL A 223 2.26 -3.06 -13.72
N ILE A 224 2.91 -3.31 -14.83
CA ILE A 224 4.11 -4.15 -14.88
C ILE A 224 5.27 -3.33 -15.45
N VAL A 225 6.36 -3.31 -14.74
CA VAL A 225 7.65 -2.78 -15.18
C VAL A 225 8.64 -3.93 -15.15
N GLY A 226 9.24 -4.20 -16.30
CA GLY A 226 10.26 -5.25 -16.45
C GLY A 226 11.56 -4.91 -15.73
N ASP A 227 12.56 -5.75 -15.95
CA ASP A 227 13.88 -5.57 -15.37
C ASP A 227 14.67 -4.44 -16.08
N LYS A 228 15.56 -3.78 -15.32
CA LYS A 228 16.44 -2.72 -15.86
C LYS A 228 15.67 -1.65 -16.63
N VAL A 229 14.56 -1.17 -16.11
CA VAL A 229 13.82 -0.06 -16.69
C VAL A 229 14.24 1.26 -16.02
N TRP A 230 14.53 2.28 -16.82
CA TRP A 230 14.76 3.62 -16.34
C TRP A 230 13.50 4.47 -16.47
N ILE A 231 12.94 4.90 -15.33
CA ILE A 231 11.79 5.79 -15.26
C ILE A 231 12.26 7.19 -14.88
N GLY A 232 12.15 8.12 -15.83
CA GLY A 232 12.52 9.53 -15.67
C GLY A 232 11.60 10.27 -14.70
N HIS A 233 11.97 11.51 -14.35
CA HIS A 233 11.19 12.34 -13.42
C HIS A 233 9.74 12.55 -13.89
N ASN A 234 8.81 12.63 -12.93
CA ASN A 234 7.39 12.96 -13.12
C ASN A 234 6.65 12.01 -14.09
N VAL A 235 7.08 10.76 -14.17
CA VAL A 235 6.41 9.74 -14.97
C VAL A 235 5.20 9.21 -14.22
N ALA A 236 4.08 9.01 -14.94
CA ALA A 236 2.90 8.33 -14.41
C ALA A 236 2.59 7.06 -15.20
N LEU A 237 2.58 5.92 -14.50
CA LEU A 237 2.09 4.63 -15.00
C LEU A 237 0.68 4.38 -14.48
N LEU A 238 -0.27 4.33 -15.39
CA LEU A 238 -1.69 4.23 -15.15
C LEU A 238 -2.18 2.77 -15.34
N PRO A 239 -3.42 2.45 -14.95
CA PRO A 239 -3.94 1.07 -15.02
C PRO A 239 -3.78 0.43 -16.40
N GLY A 240 -3.04 -0.69 -16.46
CA GLY A 240 -2.76 -1.43 -17.69
C GLY A 240 -1.42 -1.14 -18.34
N ALA A 241 -0.61 -0.23 -17.77
CA ALA A 241 0.74 0.02 -18.28
C ALA A 241 1.63 -1.22 -18.13
N ASN A 242 2.33 -1.58 -19.21
CA ASN A 242 3.30 -2.67 -19.21
C ASN A 242 4.55 -2.21 -19.98
N ILE A 243 5.69 -2.17 -19.30
CA ILE A 243 6.95 -1.66 -19.82
C ILE A 243 7.95 -2.82 -19.88
N GLY A 244 8.38 -3.18 -21.07
CA GLY A 244 9.35 -4.25 -21.28
C GLY A 244 10.74 -3.92 -20.76
N ASN A 245 11.54 -4.98 -20.55
CA ASN A 245 12.90 -4.90 -20.00
C ASN A 245 13.79 -3.91 -20.76
N GLY A 246 14.74 -3.31 -20.05
CA GLY A 246 15.75 -2.43 -20.62
C GLY A 246 15.23 -1.12 -21.23
N SER A 247 13.95 -0.80 -21.06
CA SER A 247 13.33 0.40 -21.62
C SER A 247 13.55 1.65 -20.78
N ILE A 248 13.35 2.81 -21.40
CA ILE A 248 13.41 4.13 -20.75
C ILE A 248 12.07 4.84 -20.92
N LEU A 249 11.55 5.41 -19.85
CA LEU A 249 10.48 6.40 -19.89
C LEU A 249 11.07 7.79 -19.66
N GLY A 250 10.95 8.66 -20.66
CA GLY A 250 11.43 10.03 -20.58
C GLY A 250 10.61 10.87 -19.60
N TYR A 251 11.17 12.01 -19.19
CA TYR A 251 10.55 12.97 -18.28
C TYR A 251 9.08 13.25 -18.62
N GLY A 252 8.20 13.19 -17.62
CA GLY A 252 6.78 13.52 -17.76
C GLY A 252 5.98 12.57 -18.64
N ALA A 253 6.49 11.38 -18.96
CA ALA A 253 5.74 10.39 -19.73
C ALA A 253 4.54 9.88 -18.94
N VAL A 254 3.36 9.84 -19.60
CA VAL A 254 2.11 9.31 -18.99
C VAL A 254 1.55 8.22 -19.88
N THR A 255 1.30 7.04 -19.31
CA THR A 255 0.82 5.90 -20.10
C THR A 255 0.00 4.88 -19.32
N SER A 256 -0.96 4.27 -20.02
CA SER A 256 -1.67 3.04 -19.68
C SER A 256 -1.46 1.95 -20.73
N SER A 257 -0.49 2.14 -21.63
CA SER A 257 -0.23 1.26 -22.78
C SER A 257 0.85 0.24 -22.49
N GLN A 258 0.94 -0.75 -23.37
CA GLN A 258 1.98 -1.79 -23.32
C GLN A 258 3.10 -1.46 -24.32
N PHE A 259 4.33 -1.58 -23.88
CA PHE A 259 5.53 -1.37 -24.68
C PHE A 259 6.47 -2.56 -24.52
N GLY A 260 7.05 -3.00 -25.63
CA GLY A 260 8.05 -4.06 -25.64
C GLY A 260 9.38 -3.62 -25.03
N GLU A 261 10.36 -4.48 -25.10
CA GLU A 261 11.69 -4.30 -24.52
C GLU A 261 12.55 -3.28 -25.29
N ASN A 262 13.53 -2.70 -24.61
CA ASN A 262 14.58 -1.86 -25.18
C ASN A 262 14.03 -0.66 -25.99
N LYS A 263 13.00 0.01 -25.44
CA LYS A 263 12.33 1.15 -26.05
C LYS A 263 12.63 2.45 -25.28
N LEU A 264 12.88 3.53 -26.02
CA LEU A 264 12.78 4.89 -25.48
C LEU A 264 11.33 5.36 -25.69
N ILE A 265 10.64 5.61 -24.60
CA ILE A 265 9.22 5.96 -24.55
C ILE A 265 9.08 7.35 -23.93
N ALA A 266 8.35 8.27 -24.55
CA ALA A 266 8.20 9.62 -24.02
C ALA A 266 6.91 10.30 -24.47
N GLY A 267 6.48 11.33 -23.72
CA GLY A 267 5.34 12.20 -24.02
C GLY A 267 4.08 11.84 -23.21
N CYS A 268 3.04 12.66 -23.38
CA CYS A 268 1.73 12.48 -22.79
C CYS A 268 0.66 12.71 -23.90
N PRO A 269 -0.04 11.65 -24.38
CA PRO A 269 0.18 10.23 -24.08
C PRO A 269 1.54 9.72 -24.61
N ALA A 270 2.15 8.80 -23.87
CA ALA A 270 3.48 8.28 -24.19
C ALA A 270 3.47 7.45 -25.50
N ARG A 271 4.56 7.57 -26.27
CA ARG A 271 4.78 6.80 -27.51
C ARG A 271 6.25 6.38 -27.60
N VAL A 272 6.52 5.32 -28.33
CA VAL A 272 7.89 4.93 -28.67
C VAL A 272 8.54 6.03 -29.50
N ARG A 273 9.72 6.48 -29.10
CA ARG A 273 10.55 7.47 -29.77
C ARG A 273 11.73 6.83 -30.47
N ARG A 274 12.22 5.73 -29.90
CA ARG A 274 13.34 4.98 -30.46
C ARG A 274 13.23 3.52 -30.03
N ASP A 275 13.62 2.65 -30.94
CA ASP A 275 13.73 1.20 -30.72
C ASP A 275 15.19 0.82 -30.50
N ASN A 276 15.42 -0.37 -29.95
CA ASN A 276 16.72 -0.99 -29.77
C ASN A 276 17.71 -0.09 -29.02
N ILE A 277 17.27 0.48 -27.89
CA ILE A 277 18.15 1.27 -27.02
C ILE A 277 18.76 0.40 -25.94
N ILE A 278 19.92 0.80 -25.46
CA ILE A 278 20.57 0.28 -24.26
C ILE A 278 20.92 1.49 -23.40
N TRP A 279 20.79 1.34 -22.09
CA TRP A 279 21.21 2.36 -21.15
C TRP A 279 22.08 1.77 -20.04
N SER A 280 22.97 2.58 -19.49
CA SER A 280 23.84 2.22 -18.37
C SER A 280 23.52 3.06 -17.14
N ARG A 281 23.71 2.49 -15.96
CA ARG A 281 23.70 3.24 -14.69
C ARG A 281 25.01 4.02 -14.47
N ASP A 282 26.07 3.64 -15.20
CA ASP A 282 27.33 4.34 -15.12
C ASP A 282 27.16 5.75 -15.71
N ASN A 283 27.49 6.75 -14.92
CA ASN A 283 27.45 8.15 -15.29
C ASN A 283 28.86 8.78 -15.30
N THR A 284 29.91 7.98 -15.30
CA THR A 284 31.28 8.45 -15.49
C THR A 284 31.40 9.14 -16.84
N GLY A 285 31.99 10.33 -16.88
CA GLY A 285 32.08 11.11 -18.10
C GLY A 285 30.81 11.85 -18.52
N TRP A 286 29.71 11.76 -17.78
CA TRP A 286 28.43 12.39 -18.11
C TRP A 286 28.54 13.87 -18.52
N PHE A 287 29.43 14.62 -17.89
CA PHE A 287 29.65 16.05 -18.21
C PHE A 287 30.67 16.28 -19.32
N ASP A 288 31.34 15.27 -19.84
CA ASP A 288 32.28 15.39 -20.93
C ASP A 288 31.57 15.32 -22.30
N ARG A 289 31.55 16.42 -23.00
CA ARG A 289 30.97 16.48 -24.36
C ARG A 289 31.71 15.61 -25.39
N ASN A 290 32.93 15.18 -25.09
CA ASN A 290 33.72 14.32 -25.96
C ASN A 290 33.27 12.85 -25.83
N SER A 291 32.56 12.48 -24.77
CA SER A 291 32.05 11.12 -24.58
C SER A 291 30.91 10.73 -25.54
N ILE A 292 30.43 11.67 -26.35
CA ILE A 292 29.39 11.41 -27.37
C ILE A 292 29.73 10.25 -28.35
N ASN A 293 31.01 9.94 -28.51
CA ASN A 293 31.47 8.85 -29.37
C ASN A 293 31.86 7.58 -28.60
N GLU A 294 31.60 7.53 -27.29
CA GLU A 294 31.87 6.32 -26.51
C GLU A 294 31.01 5.16 -26.98
N CYS A 295 31.66 4.02 -27.20
CA CYS A 295 30.98 2.75 -27.36
C CYS A 295 30.50 2.26 -26.00
N LEU A 296 29.45 1.47 -25.98
CA LEU A 296 28.96 0.74 -24.79
C LEU A 296 30.13 0.10 -24.02
N ASP A 297 30.19 0.38 -22.74
CA ASP A 297 31.10 -0.34 -21.87
C ASP A 297 30.73 -1.84 -21.80
N GLN A 298 31.70 -2.68 -21.43
CA GLN A 298 31.49 -4.12 -21.36
C GLN A 298 30.44 -4.54 -20.32
N SER A 299 30.19 -3.72 -19.30
CA SER A 299 29.20 -4.01 -18.26
C SER A 299 27.78 -3.86 -18.77
N ALA A 300 27.52 -2.81 -19.56
CA ALA A 300 26.24 -2.59 -20.22
C ALA A 300 25.98 -3.62 -21.33
N LEU A 301 27.03 -4.02 -22.05
CA LEU A 301 26.97 -5.05 -23.09
C LEU A 301 26.65 -6.42 -22.48
N GLY A 302 27.34 -6.82 -21.42
CA GLY A 302 27.13 -8.12 -20.77
C GLY A 302 25.72 -8.28 -20.16
N TYR A 303 25.09 -7.19 -19.71
CA TYR A 303 23.70 -7.22 -19.28
C TYR A 303 22.74 -7.41 -20.47
N TYR A 304 22.97 -6.71 -21.56
CA TYR A 304 22.16 -6.80 -22.77
C TYR A 304 22.20 -8.21 -23.39
N GLU A 305 23.37 -8.84 -23.40
CA GLU A 305 23.51 -10.21 -23.89
C GLU A 305 22.74 -11.21 -23.00
N LYS A 306 22.79 -11.06 -21.67
CA LYS A 306 22.02 -11.90 -20.74
C LYS A 306 20.50 -11.78 -20.88
N ILE A 307 19.97 -10.63 -21.31
CA ILE A 307 18.53 -10.48 -21.57
C ILE A 307 18.13 -11.22 -22.85
N LYS A 308 19.02 -11.34 -23.84
CA LYS A 308 18.72 -12.04 -25.09
C LYS A 308 18.74 -13.57 -24.98
N GLU A 309 19.36 -14.11 -23.93
CA GLU A 309 19.49 -15.56 -23.69
C GLU A 309 18.35 -16.11 -22.83
N ASN A 310 17.49 -15.28 -22.26
CA ASN A 310 16.30 -15.63 -21.47
C ASN A 310 15.01 -15.23 -22.19
#